data_3644df5680b63b8e1ade15ce5d3b7285
#
_entry.id   3644df5680b63b8e1ade15ce5d3b7285
#
_cell.length_a   1.000
_cell.length_b   1.000
_cell.length_c   1.000
_cell.angle_alpha   90.00
_cell.angle_beta   90.00
_cell.angle_gamma   90.00
#
_symmetry.space_group_name_H-M   'P 1'
#
loop_
_entity.id
_entity.type
_entity.pdbx_description
1 polymer ?
#
loop_
_entity_poly.entity_id
_entity_poly.type
_entity_poly.pdbx_seq_one_letter_code
_entity_poly.pdbx_strand_id
1 'polypeptide(L)'
;VNPGRPNKNFTGFVEAICQQIGAALEIPYELLMKHFTASYSASRGALEEAWRMFKMYRTWLANDFCQPIYEEWLAEAVAKGRVKAPGFFSDPLWHKAYCKAAWNGPARGLLNPVQEVNAAVLKVENGFSTRSNETMEMAGGDFYSNCEQLKNEEKALKEVKKIAGSTEKEKKQQETAPVQPVQPGKQEQQEQDVPEQHGAGKRQEDGEQTAGGAEK
;
A
#
# COMPACT_ATOMS: atom_id res chain seq x y z
N VAL A 1 47.57 20.88 -27.17
CA VAL A 1 46.71 19.68 -26.98
C VAL A 1 45.28 20.17 -27.05
N ASN A 2 44.57 19.83 -28.13
CA ASN A 2 43.17 20.24 -28.30
C ASN A 2 42.28 19.17 -27.70
N PRO A 3 41.62 19.41 -26.52
CA PRO A 3 40.79 18.42 -25.84
C PRO A 3 39.40 18.23 -26.47
N GLY A 4 39.16 18.79 -27.64
CA GLY A 4 37.84 18.89 -28.27
C GLY A 4 37.39 17.74 -29.14
N ARG A 5 37.97 16.52 -29.01
CA ARG A 5 37.36 15.34 -29.67
C ARG A 5 36.30 14.73 -28.73
N PRO A 6 35.02 14.86 -29.04
CA PRO A 6 34.02 14.12 -28.31
C PRO A 6 34.32 12.64 -28.45
N ASN A 7 34.57 11.97 -27.32
CA ASN A 7 34.79 10.53 -27.33
C ASN A 7 33.45 9.84 -27.61
N LYS A 8 33.22 9.55 -28.90
CA LYS A 8 31.97 8.89 -29.35
C LYS A 8 31.72 7.54 -28.69
N ASN A 9 32.76 6.96 -28.10
CA ASN A 9 32.67 5.66 -27.45
C ASN A 9 32.57 5.76 -25.92
N PHE A 10 32.50 6.97 -25.35
CA PHE A 10 32.50 7.15 -23.89
C PHE A 10 31.26 6.50 -23.25
N THR A 11 30.10 6.67 -23.86
CA THR A 11 28.85 6.05 -23.36
C THR A 11 28.94 4.52 -23.33
N GLY A 12 29.39 3.92 -24.46
CA GLY A 12 29.55 2.45 -24.52
C GLY A 12 30.62 1.92 -23.56
N PHE A 13 31.66 2.70 -23.28
CA PHE A 13 32.66 2.33 -22.27
C PHE A 13 32.09 2.35 -20.86
N VAL A 14 31.33 3.39 -20.51
CA VAL A 14 30.65 3.49 -19.20
C VAL A 14 29.64 2.36 -19.03
N GLU A 15 28.84 2.08 -20.07
CA GLU A 15 27.89 0.97 -20.07
C GLU A 15 28.57 -0.37 -19.80
N ALA A 16 29.68 -0.66 -20.50
CA ALA A 16 30.43 -1.89 -20.32
C ALA A 16 30.99 -2.04 -18.89
N ILE A 17 31.51 -0.95 -18.30
CA ILE A 17 31.96 -0.95 -16.90
C ILE A 17 30.80 -1.17 -15.94
N CYS A 18 29.69 -0.47 -16.13
CA CYS A 18 28.51 -0.64 -15.28
C CYS A 18 27.93 -2.06 -15.37
N GLN A 19 27.97 -2.69 -16.57
CA GLN A 19 27.58 -4.10 -16.73
C GLN A 19 28.53 -5.04 -15.93
N GLN A 20 29.84 -4.80 -15.97
CA GLN A 20 30.79 -5.59 -15.17
C GLN A 20 30.57 -5.40 -13.66
N ILE A 21 30.33 -4.18 -13.20
CA ILE A 21 30.00 -3.90 -11.80
C ILE A 21 28.69 -4.60 -11.42
N GLY A 22 27.67 -4.50 -12.27
CA GLY A 22 26.41 -5.20 -12.06
C GLY A 22 26.57 -6.70 -11.95
N ALA A 23 27.36 -7.30 -12.86
CA ALA A 23 27.67 -8.73 -12.83
C ALA A 23 28.44 -9.15 -11.57
N ALA A 24 29.38 -8.34 -11.08
CA ALA A 24 30.11 -8.61 -9.85
C ALA A 24 29.23 -8.50 -8.60
N LEU A 25 28.19 -7.67 -8.62
CA LEU A 25 27.23 -7.50 -7.54
C LEU A 25 25.98 -8.38 -7.71
N GLU A 26 25.91 -9.17 -8.79
CA GLU A 26 24.75 -9.97 -9.18
C GLU A 26 23.47 -9.11 -9.36
N ILE A 27 23.65 -7.84 -9.76
CA ILE A 27 22.56 -6.88 -10.00
C ILE A 27 22.46 -6.64 -11.51
N PRO A 28 21.29 -6.86 -12.14
CA PRO A 28 21.09 -6.52 -13.56
C PRO A 28 21.41 -5.07 -13.85
N TYR A 29 21.97 -4.81 -15.04
CA TYR A 29 22.35 -3.47 -15.48
C TYR A 29 21.22 -2.46 -15.42
N GLU A 30 19.99 -2.88 -15.84
CA GLU A 30 18.80 -2.06 -15.84
C GLU A 30 18.42 -1.57 -14.42
N LEU A 31 18.65 -2.43 -13.42
CA LEU A 31 18.38 -2.10 -12.03
C LEU A 31 19.47 -1.20 -11.45
N LEU A 32 20.74 -1.48 -11.79
CA LEU A 32 21.89 -0.69 -11.36
C LEU A 32 21.80 0.75 -11.86
N MET A 33 21.48 0.92 -13.13
CA MET A 33 21.36 2.22 -13.77
C MET A 33 19.97 2.85 -13.61
N LYS A 34 18.98 2.13 -13.08
CA LYS A 34 17.56 2.52 -13.01
C LYS A 34 17.01 2.92 -14.39
N HIS A 35 17.48 2.26 -15.42
CA HIS A 35 17.17 2.58 -16.80
C HIS A 35 16.71 1.33 -17.55
N PHE A 36 15.42 1.24 -17.82
CA PHE A 36 14.80 0.12 -18.51
C PHE A 36 14.55 0.50 -19.97
N THR A 37 15.45 0.09 -20.86
CA THR A 37 15.33 0.29 -22.33
C THR A 37 14.86 -0.97 -23.05
N ALA A 38 14.92 -2.12 -22.36
CA ALA A 38 14.51 -3.39 -22.93
C ALA A 38 12.97 -3.54 -23.00
N SER A 39 12.52 -4.55 -23.75
CA SER A 39 11.10 -4.90 -23.78
C SER A 39 10.58 -5.25 -22.38
N TYR A 40 9.27 -5.11 -22.18
CA TYR A 40 8.62 -5.48 -20.92
C TYR A 40 9.01 -6.89 -20.43
N SER A 41 9.06 -7.88 -21.34
CA SER A 41 9.42 -9.26 -20.99
C SER A 41 10.86 -9.40 -20.53
N ALA A 42 11.79 -8.69 -21.20
CA ALA A 42 13.20 -8.72 -20.82
C ALA A 42 13.43 -8.00 -19.48
N SER A 43 12.82 -6.83 -19.27
CA SER A 43 12.86 -6.12 -17.99
C SER A 43 12.29 -6.93 -16.84
N ARG A 44 11.20 -7.65 -17.10
CA ARG A 44 10.61 -8.56 -16.12
C ARG A 44 11.56 -9.70 -15.78
N GLY A 45 12.21 -10.31 -16.78
CA GLY A 45 13.21 -11.36 -16.57
C GLY A 45 14.37 -10.87 -15.69
N ALA A 46 14.89 -9.68 -15.96
CA ALA A 46 15.96 -9.07 -15.17
C ALA A 46 15.54 -8.81 -13.72
N LEU A 47 14.32 -8.32 -13.49
CA LEU A 47 13.78 -8.11 -12.15
C LEU A 47 13.57 -9.43 -11.38
N GLU A 48 13.10 -10.48 -12.02
CA GLU A 48 12.93 -11.80 -11.40
C GLU A 48 14.29 -12.41 -11.00
N GLU A 49 15.31 -12.24 -11.82
CA GLU A 49 16.68 -12.70 -11.51
C GLU A 49 17.26 -11.93 -10.30
N ALA A 50 17.18 -10.59 -10.33
CA ALA A 50 17.57 -9.77 -9.18
C ALA A 50 16.83 -10.17 -7.91
N TRP A 51 15.55 -10.48 -8.01
CA TRP A 51 14.75 -10.85 -6.86
C TRP A 51 15.18 -12.19 -6.25
N ARG A 52 15.59 -13.17 -7.07
CA ARG A 52 16.16 -14.44 -6.58
C ARG A 52 17.41 -14.19 -5.74
N MET A 53 18.31 -13.35 -6.24
CA MET A 53 19.53 -12.99 -5.53
C MET A 53 19.20 -12.26 -4.21
N PHE A 54 18.31 -11.27 -4.22
CA PHE A 54 17.90 -10.57 -3.00
C PHE A 54 17.26 -11.52 -1.97
N LYS A 55 16.47 -12.49 -2.41
CA LYS A 55 15.87 -13.51 -1.54
C LYS A 55 16.95 -14.39 -0.90
N MET A 56 17.99 -14.75 -1.64
CA MET A 56 19.13 -15.54 -1.13
C MET A 56 19.90 -14.74 -0.06
N TYR A 57 20.28 -13.50 -0.33
CA TYR A 57 20.99 -12.66 0.64
C TYR A 57 20.14 -12.37 1.90
N ARG A 58 18.84 -12.17 1.74
CA ARG A 58 17.94 -12.04 2.88
C ARG A 58 17.90 -13.30 3.75
N THR A 59 17.92 -14.47 3.13
CA THR A 59 17.95 -15.74 3.84
C THR A 59 19.27 -15.89 4.62
N TRP A 60 20.41 -15.54 4.02
CA TRP A 60 21.69 -15.51 4.74
C TRP A 60 21.66 -14.54 5.91
N LEU A 61 21.23 -13.30 5.69
CA LEU A 61 21.13 -12.31 6.76
C LEU A 61 20.22 -12.80 7.90
N ALA A 62 19.08 -13.39 7.56
CA ALA A 62 18.16 -13.93 8.55
C ALA A 62 18.78 -15.06 9.37
N ASN A 63 19.42 -16.03 8.71
CA ASN A 63 19.98 -17.21 9.38
C ASN A 63 21.26 -16.91 10.13
N ASP A 64 22.16 -16.12 9.54
CA ASP A 64 23.51 -15.93 10.06
C ASP A 64 23.65 -14.76 11.02
N PHE A 65 22.68 -13.82 10.97
CA PHE A 65 22.70 -12.63 11.82
C PHE A 65 21.44 -12.51 12.67
N CYS A 66 20.25 -12.44 12.07
CA CYS A 66 19.03 -12.13 12.81
C CYS A 66 18.64 -13.27 13.77
N GLN A 67 18.69 -14.52 13.31
CA GLN A 67 18.28 -15.67 14.09
C GLN A 67 19.15 -15.90 15.34
N PRO A 68 20.50 -15.90 15.27
CA PRO A 68 21.34 -16.01 16.45
C PRO A 68 21.11 -14.90 17.48
N ILE A 69 21.00 -13.65 17.03
CA ILE A 69 20.74 -12.53 17.92
C ILE A 69 19.38 -12.69 18.62
N TYR A 70 18.36 -13.13 17.89
CA TYR A 70 17.03 -13.38 18.45
C TYR A 70 17.05 -14.49 19.50
N GLU A 71 17.79 -15.59 19.26
CA GLU A 71 17.94 -16.70 20.19
C GLU A 71 18.59 -16.25 21.51
N GLU A 72 19.67 -15.49 21.44
CA GLU A 72 20.34 -14.92 22.61
C GLU A 72 19.43 -13.94 23.38
N TRP A 73 18.76 -13.04 22.64
CA TRP A 73 17.81 -12.12 23.26
C TRP A 73 16.65 -12.87 23.94
N LEU A 74 16.12 -13.91 23.30
CA LEU A 74 15.03 -14.70 23.86
C LEU A 74 15.47 -15.47 25.11
N ALA A 75 16.67 -16.05 25.08
CA ALA A 75 17.24 -16.73 26.23
C ALA A 75 17.38 -15.79 27.43
N GLU A 76 17.90 -14.58 27.20
CA GLU A 76 17.96 -13.55 28.24
C GLU A 76 16.57 -13.13 28.75
N ALA A 77 15.60 -12.96 27.85
CA ALA A 77 14.24 -12.56 28.20
C ALA A 77 13.53 -13.61 29.05
N VAL A 78 13.74 -14.89 28.73
CA VAL A 78 13.23 -16.04 29.51
C VAL A 78 13.93 -16.13 30.87
N ALA A 79 15.27 -16.02 30.90
CA ALA A 79 16.04 -16.05 32.15
C ALA A 79 15.64 -14.92 33.12
N LYS A 80 15.35 -13.73 32.58
CA LYS A 80 14.86 -12.58 33.38
C LYS A 80 13.35 -12.64 33.70
N GLY A 81 12.65 -13.68 33.27
CA GLY A 81 11.21 -13.85 33.53
C GLY A 81 10.31 -12.90 32.74
N ARG A 82 10.82 -12.18 31.72
CA ARG A 82 10.00 -11.31 30.84
C ARG A 82 9.10 -12.14 29.91
N VAL A 83 9.58 -13.30 29.48
CA VAL A 83 8.85 -14.23 28.62
C VAL A 83 8.68 -15.57 29.36
N LYS A 84 7.48 -16.08 29.41
CA LYS A 84 7.19 -17.39 30.00
C LYS A 84 7.33 -18.45 28.91
N ALA A 85 8.38 -19.26 29.02
CA ALA A 85 8.68 -20.37 28.10
C ALA A 85 9.05 -21.63 28.90
N PRO A 86 8.07 -22.40 29.40
CA PRO A 86 8.31 -23.62 30.15
C PRO A 86 9.12 -24.63 29.34
N GLY A 87 10.17 -25.19 29.92
CA GLY A 87 11.03 -26.16 29.25
C GLY A 87 12.13 -25.56 28.37
N PHE A 88 12.22 -24.24 28.23
CA PHE A 88 13.17 -23.57 27.33
C PHE A 88 14.63 -23.98 27.56
N PHE A 89 15.08 -24.07 28.83
CA PHE A 89 16.46 -24.45 29.17
C PHE A 89 16.66 -25.94 29.43
N SER A 90 15.56 -26.69 29.65
CA SER A 90 15.64 -28.09 30.05
C SER A 90 15.48 -29.08 28.90
N ASP A 91 14.85 -28.66 27.79
CA ASP A 91 14.59 -29.53 26.65
C ASP A 91 14.96 -28.82 25.34
N PRO A 92 15.92 -29.38 24.57
CA PRO A 92 16.35 -28.83 23.30
C PRO A 92 15.24 -28.71 22.25
N LEU A 93 14.21 -29.56 22.30
CA LEU A 93 13.08 -29.48 21.38
C LEU A 93 12.19 -28.26 21.66
N TRP A 94 11.91 -28.01 22.95
CA TRP A 94 11.21 -26.80 23.37
C TRP A 94 12.02 -25.55 23.07
N HIS A 95 13.32 -25.55 23.34
CA HIS A 95 14.21 -24.46 22.98
C HIS A 95 14.07 -24.11 21.49
N LYS A 96 14.25 -25.09 20.62
CA LYS A 96 14.13 -24.91 19.17
C LYS A 96 12.75 -24.45 18.72
N ALA A 97 11.68 -24.93 19.38
CA ALA A 97 10.32 -24.54 19.08
C ALA A 97 10.05 -23.05 19.42
N TYR A 98 10.53 -22.61 20.59
CA TYR A 98 10.39 -21.21 21.02
C TYR A 98 11.25 -20.26 20.19
N CYS A 99 12.43 -20.68 19.77
CA CYS A 99 13.35 -19.89 18.93
C CYS A 99 12.92 -19.82 17.47
N LYS A 100 11.89 -20.55 17.04
CA LYS A 100 11.42 -20.50 15.66
C LYS A 100 10.80 -19.14 15.36
N ALA A 101 11.41 -18.39 14.44
CA ALA A 101 10.96 -17.10 13.99
C ALA A 101 10.71 -17.08 12.48
N ALA A 102 9.82 -16.22 12.02
CA ALA A 102 9.61 -15.92 10.62
C ALA A 102 10.20 -14.54 10.31
N TRP A 103 11.19 -14.49 9.40
CA TRP A 103 11.90 -13.29 9.00
C TRP A 103 11.31 -12.74 7.71
N ASN A 104 10.36 -11.81 7.85
CA ASN A 104 9.69 -11.18 6.73
C ASN A 104 10.47 -9.94 6.29
N GLY A 105 10.71 -9.80 5.00
CA GLY A 105 11.32 -8.62 4.43
C GLY A 105 10.38 -7.93 3.44
N PRO A 106 10.81 -6.84 2.79
CA PRO A 106 10.02 -6.15 1.78
C PRO A 106 9.54 -7.12 0.69
N ALA A 107 8.30 -6.96 0.26
CA ALA A 107 7.77 -7.69 -0.88
C ALA A 107 8.37 -7.16 -2.19
N ARG A 108 8.36 -8.00 -3.22
CA ARG A 108 8.66 -7.52 -4.58
C ARG A 108 7.52 -6.65 -5.08
N GLY A 109 7.84 -5.64 -5.90
CA GLY A 109 6.81 -4.87 -6.59
C GLY A 109 6.05 -5.75 -7.57
N LEU A 110 4.72 -5.60 -7.60
CA LEU A 110 3.85 -6.30 -8.55
C LEU A 110 3.83 -5.54 -9.88
N LEU A 111 4.23 -6.18 -10.97
CA LEU A 111 4.20 -5.60 -12.31
C LEU A 111 2.80 -5.67 -12.92
N ASN A 112 2.11 -6.79 -12.69
CA ASN A 112 0.72 -6.99 -13.09
C ASN A 112 -0.06 -7.58 -11.90
N PRO A 113 -0.61 -6.71 -11.03
CA PRO A 113 -1.22 -7.15 -9.77
C PRO A 113 -2.34 -8.18 -9.95
N VAL A 114 -3.19 -8.00 -10.96
CA VAL A 114 -4.33 -8.90 -11.20
C VAL A 114 -3.87 -10.30 -11.58
N GLN A 115 -2.94 -10.41 -12.53
CA GLN A 115 -2.43 -11.72 -12.96
C GLN A 115 -1.62 -12.39 -11.86
N GLU A 116 -0.84 -11.65 -11.09
CA GLU A 116 -0.02 -12.18 -10.02
C GLU A 116 -0.87 -12.66 -8.84
N VAL A 117 -1.91 -11.92 -8.47
CA VAL A 117 -2.88 -12.38 -7.44
C VAL A 117 -3.63 -13.63 -7.90
N ASN A 118 -4.10 -13.69 -9.15
CA ASN A 118 -4.75 -14.87 -9.67
C ASN A 118 -3.80 -16.09 -9.69
N ALA A 119 -2.56 -15.90 -10.07
CA ALA A 119 -1.56 -16.96 -10.02
C ALA A 119 -1.30 -17.45 -8.58
N ALA A 120 -1.27 -16.56 -7.60
CA ALA A 120 -1.13 -16.91 -6.19
C ALA A 120 -2.34 -17.71 -5.68
N VAL A 121 -3.55 -17.31 -6.05
CA VAL A 121 -4.79 -18.07 -5.72
C VAL A 121 -4.71 -19.48 -6.28
N LEU A 122 -4.38 -19.62 -7.56
CA LEU A 122 -4.24 -20.94 -8.21
C LEU A 122 -3.16 -21.81 -7.54
N LYS A 123 -2.03 -21.25 -7.15
CA LYS A 123 -0.98 -22.01 -6.42
C LYS A 123 -1.50 -22.53 -5.07
N VAL A 124 -2.26 -21.70 -4.33
CA VAL A 124 -2.83 -22.11 -3.04
C VAL A 124 -3.92 -23.16 -3.22
N GLU A 125 -4.81 -23.00 -4.20
CA GLU A 125 -5.88 -23.95 -4.49
C GLU A 125 -5.37 -25.31 -4.91
N ASN A 126 -4.27 -25.36 -5.68
CA ASN A 126 -3.63 -26.60 -6.14
C ASN A 126 -2.59 -27.15 -5.14
N GLY A 127 -2.41 -26.55 -3.98
CA GLY A 127 -1.50 -27.02 -2.95
C GLY A 127 -0.01 -26.78 -3.23
N PHE A 128 0.34 -25.96 -4.23
CA PHE A 128 1.74 -25.62 -4.54
C PHE A 128 2.32 -24.57 -3.57
N SER A 129 1.47 -23.84 -2.86
CA SER A 129 1.85 -22.84 -1.89
C SER A 129 0.83 -22.73 -0.77
N THR A 130 1.12 -21.90 0.24
CA THR A 130 0.21 -21.60 1.33
C THR A 130 -0.17 -20.12 1.34
N ARG A 131 -1.31 -19.76 1.94
CA ARG A 131 -1.71 -18.36 2.09
C ARG A 131 -0.65 -17.55 2.83
N SER A 132 -0.01 -18.15 3.84
CA SER A 132 1.07 -17.51 4.59
C SER A 132 2.27 -17.18 3.71
N ASN A 133 2.71 -18.13 2.87
CA ASN A 133 3.81 -17.92 1.94
C ASN A 133 3.49 -16.85 0.88
N GLU A 134 2.30 -16.90 0.27
CA GLU A 134 1.90 -15.91 -0.73
C GLU A 134 1.72 -14.53 -0.11
N THR A 135 1.19 -14.43 1.12
CA THR A 135 1.11 -13.15 1.86
C THR A 135 2.50 -12.56 2.10
N MET A 136 3.45 -13.39 2.53
CA MET A 136 4.83 -12.96 2.77
C MET A 136 5.52 -12.51 1.47
N GLU A 137 5.34 -13.26 0.37
CA GLU A 137 5.97 -12.94 -0.92
C GLU A 137 5.36 -11.72 -1.60
N MET A 138 4.04 -11.53 -1.53
CA MET A 138 3.33 -10.46 -2.23
C MET A 138 3.22 -9.16 -1.44
N ALA A 139 3.03 -9.25 -0.12
CA ALA A 139 2.79 -8.10 0.74
C ALA A 139 3.90 -7.87 1.78
N GLY A 140 4.80 -8.83 1.98
CA GLY A 140 5.84 -8.76 3.02
C GLY A 140 5.31 -8.87 4.44
N GLY A 141 4.00 -9.20 4.60
CA GLY A 141 3.32 -9.30 5.88
C GLY A 141 3.15 -10.74 6.38
N ASP A 142 2.48 -10.86 7.53
CA ASP A 142 2.10 -12.13 8.12
C ASP A 142 0.59 -12.40 7.94
N PHE A 143 0.26 -13.59 7.45
CA PHE A 143 -1.12 -13.98 7.15
C PHE A 143 -2.01 -13.99 8.41
N TYR A 144 -1.49 -14.46 9.55
CA TYR A 144 -2.28 -14.57 10.78
C TYR A 144 -2.55 -13.21 11.40
N SER A 145 -1.55 -12.32 11.35
CA SER A 145 -1.71 -10.92 11.76
C SER A 145 -2.75 -10.20 10.88
N ASN A 146 -2.74 -10.43 9.57
CA ASN A 146 -3.74 -9.90 8.66
C ASN A 146 -5.15 -10.43 8.98
N CYS A 147 -5.28 -11.73 9.31
CA CYS A 147 -6.57 -12.30 9.71
C CYS A 147 -7.11 -11.70 11.02
N GLU A 148 -6.24 -11.42 11.97
CA GLU A 148 -6.62 -10.76 13.23
C GLU A 148 -7.05 -9.31 12.98
N GLN A 149 -6.30 -8.59 12.16
CA GLN A 149 -6.64 -7.23 11.76
C GLN A 149 -7.99 -7.18 11.04
N LEU A 150 -8.22 -8.04 10.06
CA LEU A 150 -9.49 -8.13 9.33
C LEU A 150 -10.67 -8.42 10.27
N LYS A 151 -10.50 -9.28 11.27
CA LYS A 151 -11.52 -9.51 12.30
C LYS A 151 -11.90 -8.23 13.05
N ASN A 152 -10.89 -7.41 13.39
CA ASN A 152 -11.10 -6.17 14.11
C ASN A 152 -11.78 -5.12 13.22
N GLU A 153 -11.37 -5.03 11.97
CA GLU A 153 -11.98 -4.16 10.96
C GLU A 153 -13.44 -4.53 10.70
N GLU A 154 -13.75 -5.82 10.54
CA GLU A 154 -15.12 -6.31 10.38
C GLU A 154 -16.03 -5.97 11.58
N LYS A 155 -15.51 -6.06 12.79
CA LYS A 155 -16.26 -5.64 14.00
C LYS A 155 -16.54 -4.14 13.96
N ALA A 156 -15.52 -3.32 13.68
CA ALA A 156 -15.65 -1.88 13.60
C ALA A 156 -16.67 -1.47 12.51
N LEU A 157 -16.60 -2.10 11.33
CA LEU A 157 -17.55 -1.85 10.23
C LEU A 157 -19.00 -2.22 10.60
N LYS A 158 -19.20 -3.32 11.34
CA LYS A 158 -20.53 -3.70 11.83
C LYS A 158 -21.08 -2.70 12.84
N GLU A 159 -20.24 -2.15 13.71
CA GLU A 159 -20.63 -1.10 14.66
C GLU A 159 -21.02 0.20 13.93
N VAL A 160 -20.21 0.63 12.97
CA VAL A 160 -20.52 1.81 12.14
C VAL A 160 -21.84 1.63 11.38
N LYS A 161 -22.07 0.45 10.78
CA LYS A 161 -23.33 0.16 10.07
C LYS A 161 -24.54 0.16 11.00
N LYS A 162 -24.39 -0.31 12.25
CA LYS A 162 -25.46 -0.24 13.25
C LYS A 162 -25.80 1.22 13.60
N ILE A 163 -24.79 2.05 13.82
CA ILE A 163 -24.97 3.48 14.14
C ILE A 163 -25.63 4.21 12.96
N ALA A 164 -25.17 4.00 11.72
CA ALA A 164 -25.76 4.60 10.54
C ALA A 164 -27.23 4.17 10.34
N GLY A 165 -27.54 2.87 10.55
CA GLY A 165 -28.91 2.36 10.44
C GLY A 165 -29.85 2.82 11.56
N SER A 166 -29.33 3.15 12.75
CA SER A 166 -30.14 3.77 13.82
C SER A 166 -30.46 5.24 13.51
N THR A 167 -29.49 5.98 12.95
CA THR A 167 -29.68 7.38 12.57
C THR A 167 -30.71 7.54 11.41
N GLU A 168 -30.75 6.60 10.47
CA GLU A 168 -31.78 6.59 9.42
C GLU A 168 -33.18 6.27 9.96
N LYS A 169 -33.29 5.40 10.94
CA LYS A 169 -34.57 5.09 11.60
C LYS A 169 -35.10 6.26 12.42
N GLU A 170 -34.24 6.98 13.10
CA GLU A 170 -34.60 8.18 13.87
C GLU A 170 -35.05 9.32 12.96
N LYS A 171 -34.38 9.54 11.82
CA LYS A 171 -34.80 10.52 10.80
C LYS A 171 -36.17 10.19 10.19
N LYS A 172 -36.45 8.91 9.89
CA LYS A 172 -37.75 8.47 9.37
C LYS A 172 -38.89 8.59 10.39
N GLN A 173 -38.60 8.44 11.68
CA GLN A 173 -39.58 8.62 12.75
C GLN A 173 -39.89 10.10 13.01
N GLN A 174 -38.97 11.02 12.81
CA GLN A 174 -39.20 12.45 12.90
C GLN A 174 -40.01 13.00 11.70
N GLU A 175 -39.89 12.39 10.53
CA GLU A 175 -40.61 12.82 9.31
C GLU A 175 -42.05 12.31 9.28
N THR A 176 -42.42 11.35 10.10
CA THR A 176 -43.76 10.77 10.21
C THR A 176 -44.54 11.23 11.45
N ALA A 177 -44.05 12.23 12.20
CA ALA A 177 -44.79 12.81 13.30
C ALA A 177 -45.95 13.65 12.73
N PRO A 178 -47.25 13.43 13.13
CA PRO A 178 -48.38 14.18 12.59
C PRO A 178 -48.27 15.64 13.02
N VAL A 179 -48.24 16.53 12.03
CA VAL A 179 -48.34 17.96 12.22
C VAL A 179 -49.70 18.25 12.82
N GLN A 180 -49.74 18.71 14.06
CA GLN A 180 -51.01 19.21 14.68
C GLN A 180 -51.51 20.44 13.91
N PRO A 181 -52.80 20.51 13.59
CA PRO A 181 -53.35 21.68 12.88
C PRO A 181 -53.31 22.93 13.75
N VAL A 182 -52.60 23.93 13.30
CA VAL A 182 -52.56 25.26 13.89
C VAL A 182 -53.92 25.92 13.67
N GLN A 183 -54.60 26.25 14.78
CA GLN A 183 -55.86 27.04 14.76
C GLN A 183 -55.57 28.48 14.27
N PRO A 184 -56.47 29.10 13.46
CA PRO A 184 -56.27 30.44 13.00
C PRO A 184 -56.61 31.48 14.09
N GLY A 185 -55.59 32.12 14.61
CA GLY A 185 -55.73 33.29 15.52
C GLY A 185 -55.80 34.60 14.74
N LYS A 186 -56.67 35.43 15.17
CA LYS A 186 -57.22 36.71 14.66
C LYS A 186 -56.13 37.69 14.16
N GLN A 187 -56.48 38.35 13.08
CA GLN A 187 -55.85 39.54 12.55
C GLN A 187 -56.01 40.75 13.53
N GLU A 188 -54.89 41.41 13.79
CA GLU A 188 -54.87 42.83 14.14
C GLU A 188 -53.95 43.55 13.17
N GLN A 189 -54.55 44.51 12.45
CA GLN A 189 -53.94 45.46 11.55
C GLN A 189 -53.13 46.48 12.34
N GLN A 190 -51.92 46.76 11.90
CA GLN A 190 -51.32 48.08 12.03
C GLN A 190 -50.49 48.39 10.79
N GLU A 191 -50.87 49.44 10.16
CA GLU A 191 -50.31 50.18 9.03
C GLU A 191 -49.01 50.89 9.40
N GLN A 192 -48.31 51.29 8.31
CA GLN A 192 -47.31 52.34 8.19
C GLN A 192 -45.86 51.83 8.48
N ASP A 193 -44.86 52.05 7.66
CA ASP A 193 -44.51 53.08 6.69
C ASP A 193 -43.43 52.64 5.76
N VAL A 194 -43.51 53.09 4.50
CA VAL A 194 -42.47 52.99 3.46
C VAL A 194 -41.55 54.23 3.61
N PRO A 195 -40.25 54.12 3.32
CA PRO A 195 -39.80 54.84 2.14
C PRO A 195 -38.86 54.09 1.21
N GLU A 196 -39.13 54.33 -0.07
CA GLU A 196 -38.30 54.13 -1.26
C GLU A 196 -36.95 54.84 -1.17
N GLN A 197 -35.97 54.27 -1.81
CA GLN A 197 -34.95 54.96 -2.68
C GLN A 197 -34.13 53.92 -3.40
N HIS A 198 -34.33 53.76 -4.67
CA HIS A 198 -33.63 54.30 -5.86
C HIS A 198 -32.12 54.04 -5.98
N GLY A 199 -31.77 53.45 -7.11
CA GLY A 199 -30.46 53.50 -7.76
C GLY A 199 -30.05 52.18 -8.40
N ALA A 200 -30.37 51.83 -9.56
CA ALA A 200 -29.99 52.19 -10.94
C ALA A 200 -28.52 51.96 -11.25
N GLY A 201 -28.26 51.11 -12.22
CA GLY A 201 -26.99 51.14 -12.93
C GLY A 201 -26.53 49.79 -13.52
N LYS A 202 -27.03 49.45 -14.71
CA LYS A 202 -26.38 49.18 -16.01
C LYS A 202 -25.27 48.13 -16.01
N ARG A 203 -25.46 47.00 -16.70
CA ARG A 203 -25.19 46.65 -18.13
C ARG A 203 -23.76 46.86 -18.58
N GLN A 204 -23.19 45.76 -19.05
CA GLN A 204 -22.50 45.47 -20.35
C GLN A 204 -22.04 44.03 -20.29
N GLU A 205 -22.48 43.09 -21.05
CA GLU A 205 -22.38 42.69 -22.47
C GLU A 205 -21.07 43.12 -23.10
N ASP A 206 -20.41 42.12 -23.61
CA ASP A 206 -19.78 41.94 -24.91
C ASP A 206 -18.81 40.73 -24.73
N GLY A 207 -18.81 39.68 -25.46
CA GLY A 207 -18.97 39.54 -26.89
C GLY A 207 -17.72 38.98 -27.48
N GLU A 208 -17.94 37.94 -28.24
CA GLU A 208 -17.20 37.55 -29.46
C GLU A 208 -15.88 36.78 -29.31
N GLN A 209 -15.89 35.51 -29.75
CA GLN A 209 -15.58 35.01 -31.13
C GLN A 209 -14.09 35.08 -31.44
N THR A 210 -13.44 34.13 -31.94
CA THR A 210 -13.51 33.20 -33.09
C THR A 210 -12.21 32.40 -33.12
N ALA A 211 -12.29 31.14 -33.41
CA ALA A 211 -11.96 30.48 -34.67
C ALA A 211 -10.49 30.33 -35.07
N GLY A 212 -10.19 29.14 -35.46
CA GLY A 212 -9.35 28.83 -36.63
C GLY A 212 -7.98 28.24 -36.29
N GLY A 213 -7.77 27.04 -36.62
CA GLY A 213 -7.31 26.52 -37.89
C GLY A 213 -5.90 26.00 -37.78
N ALA A 214 -5.77 24.70 -37.92
CA ALA A 214 -5.16 23.94 -39.00
C ALA A 214 -3.63 24.03 -39.20
N GLU A 215 -3.08 22.85 -39.38
CA GLU A 215 -1.91 22.49 -40.25
C GLU A 215 -0.49 22.86 -39.78
N LYS A 216 0.32 21.93 -39.40
CA LYS A 216 1.14 21.02 -40.24
C LYS A 216 1.80 19.97 -39.34
#